data_ab352fb9a902b7752d020b0922213ab1
#
_entry.id   ab352fb9a902b7752d020b0922213ab1
#
_cell.length_a   1.000
_cell.length_b   1.000
_cell.length_c   1.000
_cell.angle_alpha   90.00
_cell.angle_beta   90.00
_cell.angle_gamma   90.00
#
_symmetry.space_group_name_H-M   'P 1'
#
loop_
_entity.id
_entity.type
_entity.pdbx_description
1 polymer ?
#
loop_
_entity_poly.entity_id
_entity_poly.type
_entity_poly.pdbx_seq_one_letter_code
_entity_poly.pdbx_strand_id
1 'polypeptide(L)'
;MKTYSKILSIIFLIVFVSCKDDSKKDSEINKKKNHPNIVIIYADDLGFGDVSSYGSTELLTPNIDRIANEGIRFTNGYATSPTCTPSRYSLLSGTYPFRTKRAKVLPGNAPLLFELGKQTLPSMLQEAGYQTGVVGKWHLGLGDAKMNWNKKVAPGPLEIGFDYAYIMASTNDRVPSVYVENHKVVGLTDKDSIYVSYQKNFEGEPTGRENPELLKVHPSHGHDMSIHNGISRIGYMKGGKSALFIDENMGDDFLKESIKYINKNKDNPFFLFYALHQPHVPRVPHPRFVGSSGQGPRGDVIVEADWAIGQFLDELDKLGLSENTIVVFSSDNGPVLDDGYKDDAVVKIGKHTPRGGLRGGKYSLFDAGTHVPFMVRWKGTIKPGVSDALVSQMDFTASFASLTGQTNTTPDSENILDAFLGKSSTGRQGLILGQNGITTYRQGDWVLIPPHKGSKMTNKWVNIETGRDTIYQLYNLKEDRAQQHNLALSYPDKLEALKLALEQEKK
;
A
#
# COMPACT_ATOMS: atom_id res chain seq x y z
N MET A 1 -93.80 -24.27 33.85
CA MET A 1 -92.81 -25.07 33.13
C MET A 1 -91.82 -24.08 32.51
N LYS A 2 -90.59 -24.01 33.02
CA LYS A 2 -89.55 -23.00 32.63
C LYS A 2 -88.59 -23.68 31.67
N THR A 3 -88.50 -23.20 30.43
CA THR A 3 -87.58 -23.65 29.42
C THR A 3 -86.27 -22.77 29.50
N TYR A 4 -85.15 -23.41 29.79
CA TYR A 4 -83.84 -22.75 29.80
C TYR A 4 -83.21 -22.84 28.37
N SER A 5 -82.96 -21.66 27.73
CA SER A 5 -82.21 -21.55 26.49
C SER A 5 -80.71 -21.44 26.88
N LYS A 6 -79.92 -22.32 26.35
CA LYS A 6 -78.44 -22.25 26.48
C LYS A 6 -77.89 -21.48 25.29
N ILE A 7 -77.27 -20.31 25.57
CA ILE A 7 -76.51 -19.52 24.61
C ILE A 7 -75.07 -20.09 24.57
N LEU A 8 -74.67 -20.60 23.43
CA LEU A 8 -73.32 -21.10 23.15
C LEU A 8 -72.51 -19.93 22.59
N SER A 9 -71.58 -19.35 23.43
CA SER A 9 -70.65 -18.33 22.96
C SER A 9 -69.45 -18.98 22.27
N ILE A 10 -69.33 -18.79 20.97
CA ILE A 10 -68.16 -19.18 20.18
C ILE A 10 -67.15 -18.05 20.28
N ILE A 11 -66.05 -18.30 20.97
CA ILE A 11 -64.88 -17.41 21.03
C ILE A 11 -64.06 -17.65 19.72
N PHE A 12 -64.04 -16.69 18.83
CA PHE A 12 -63.17 -16.68 17.62
C PHE A 12 -61.76 -16.21 18.05
N LEU A 13 -60.84 -17.15 18.14
CA LEU A 13 -59.42 -16.87 18.41
C LEU A 13 -58.77 -16.39 17.09
N ILE A 14 -58.61 -15.06 16.92
CA ILE A 14 -57.87 -14.49 15.76
C ILE A 14 -56.37 -14.69 16.07
N VAL A 15 -55.74 -15.66 15.43
CA VAL A 15 -54.28 -15.79 15.41
C VAL A 15 -53.72 -14.79 14.43
N PHE A 16 -53.17 -13.71 14.95
CA PHE A 16 -52.31 -12.83 14.13
C PHE A 16 -51.02 -13.56 13.79
N VAL A 17 -50.95 -14.15 12.62
CA VAL A 17 -49.68 -14.57 12.02
C VAL A 17 -48.98 -13.31 11.60
N SER A 18 -48.01 -12.86 12.41
CA SER A 18 -47.06 -11.80 12.04
C SER A 18 -46.12 -12.42 10.99
N CYS A 19 -46.42 -12.20 9.73
CA CYS A 19 -45.42 -12.37 8.67
C CYS A 19 -44.29 -11.38 8.94
N LYS A 20 -43.20 -11.82 9.57
CA LYS A 20 -41.94 -11.09 9.55
C LYS A 20 -41.51 -10.96 8.09
N ASP A 21 -41.18 -9.77 7.71
CA ASP A 21 -40.81 -9.34 6.38
C ASP A 21 -39.49 -9.98 5.94
N ASP A 22 -39.55 -11.27 5.54
CA ASP A 22 -38.39 -12.01 5.00
C ASP A 22 -37.91 -11.44 3.65
N SER A 23 -38.79 -10.68 2.96
CA SER A 23 -38.48 -10.06 1.67
C SER A 23 -37.40 -8.96 1.76
N LYS A 24 -37.30 -8.25 2.89
CA LYS A 24 -36.22 -7.28 3.15
C LYS A 24 -34.88 -7.95 3.40
N LYS A 25 -34.90 -9.07 4.13
CA LYS A 25 -33.67 -9.85 4.38
C LYS A 25 -33.11 -10.47 3.10
N ASP A 26 -33.98 -11.04 2.27
CA ASP A 26 -33.59 -11.60 0.98
C ASP A 26 -33.11 -10.53 -0.01
N SER A 27 -33.69 -9.33 0.00
CA SER A 27 -33.24 -8.21 -0.82
C SER A 27 -31.91 -7.63 -0.35
N GLU A 28 -31.65 -7.60 0.96
CA GLU A 28 -30.33 -7.19 1.51
C GLU A 28 -29.27 -8.27 1.29
N ILE A 29 -29.61 -9.54 1.42
CA ILE A 29 -28.70 -10.66 1.13
C ILE A 29 -28.36 -10.70 -0.38
N ASN A 30 -29.31 -10.49 -1.26
CA ASN A 30 -29.07 -10.40 -2.69
C ASN A 30 -28.29 -9.14 -3.09
N LYS A 31 -28.48 -7.99 -2.42
CA LYS A 31 -27.65 -6.82 -2.63
C LYS A 31 -26.20 -7.04 -2.21
N LYS A 32 -25.95 -7.71 -1.07
CA LYS A 32 -24.60 -8.04 -0.60
C LYS A 32 -23.84 -8.99 -1.54
N LYS A 33 -24.54 -9.89 -2.25
CA LYS A 33 -23.92 -10.78 -3.24
C LYS A 33 -23.55 -10.10 -4.58
N ASN A 34 -24.00 -8.88 -4.83
CA ASN A 34 -23.82 -8.20 -6.12
C ASN A 34 -22.65 -7.21 -6.15
N HIS A 35 -21.88 -7.04 -5.08
CA HIS A 35 -20.70 -6.19 -5.10
C HIS A 35 -19.48 -6.94 -5.68
N PRO A 36 -18.66 -6.28 -6.52
CA PRO A 36 -17.43 -6.89 -7.01
C PRO A 36 -16.43 -7.08 -5.87
N ASN A 37 -15.60 -8.11 -5.95
CA ASN A 37 -14.41 -8.19 -5.10
C ASN A 37 -13.46 -7.04 -5.40
N ILE A 38 -12.67 -6.64 -4.42
CA ILE A 38 -11.68 -5.58 -4.56
C ILE A 38 -10.32 -6.13 -4.11
N VAL A 39 -9.34 -6.03 -4.98
CA VAL A 39 -7.95 -6.39 -4.70
C VAL A 39 -7.06 -5.20 -4.98
N ILE A 40 -6.27 -4.78 -4.01
CA ILE A 40 -5.21 -3.78 -4.20
C ILE A 40 -3.88 -4.51 -4.08
N ILE A 41 -3.17 -4.65 -5.20
CA ILE A 41 -1.80 -5.15 -5.26
C ILE A 41 -0.88 -3.95 -5.15
N TYR A 42 -0.07 -3.89 -4.09
CA TYR A 42 0.66 -2.69 -3.71
C TYR A 42 2.14 -2.97 -3.55
N ALA A 43 2.93 -2.51 -4.53
CA ALA A 43 4.38 -2.66 -4.53
C ALA A 43 5.06 -1.69 -3.54
N ASP A 44 6.34 -1.89 -3.29
CA ASP A 44 7.16 -1.17 -2.33
C ASP A 44 8.44 -0.64 -3.00
N ASP A 45 8.58 0.67 -3.15
CA ASP A 45 9.69 1.34 -3.85
C ASP A 45 9.75 1.06 -5.37
N LEU A 46 8.64 0.66 -6.00
CA LEU A 46 8.59 0.42 -7.45
C LEU A 46 8.39 1.74 -8.20
N GLY A 47 9.31 2.04 -9.09
CA GLY A 47 9.27 3.26 -9.88
C GLY A 47 8.32 3.21 -11.07
N PHE A 48 7.91 4.39 -11.54
CA PHE A 48 7.10 4.55 -12.74
C PHE A 48 7.73 3.88 -13.97
N GLY A 49 9.05 3.98 -14.12
CA GLY A 49 9.79 3.39 -15.23
C GLY A 49 10.21 1.94 -15.03
N ASP A 50 9.87 1.29 -13.91
CA ASP A 50 10.16 -0.13 -13.68
C ASP A 50 9.18 -1.07 -14.39
N VAL A 51 8.05 -0.55 -14.89
CA VAL A 51 6.96 -1.34 -15.47
C VAL A 51 6.94 -1.17 -16.99
N SER A 52 6.88 -2.30 -17.74
CA SER A 52 7.00 -2.27 -19.20
C SER A 52 5.86 -1.53 -19.88
N SER A 53 4.63 -1.58 -19.38
CA SER A 53 3.53 -0.77 -19.92
C SER A 53 3.69 0.75 -19.70
N TYR A 54 4.64 1.19 -18.86
CA TYR A 54 5.04 2.59 -18.72
C TYR A 54 6.34 2.93 -19.46
N GLY A 55 6.84 2.02 -20.30
CA GLY A 55 7.96 2.27 -21.20
C GLY A 55 9.29 1.63 -20.78
N SER A 56 9.32 0.76 -19.78
CA SER A 56 10.50 -0.07 -19.53
C SER A 56 10.74 -1.02 -20.71
N THR A 57 11.96 -1.00 -21.26
CA THR A 57 12.39 -1.91 -22.32
C THR A 57 13.43 -2.91 -21.83
N GLU A 58 14.12 -2.59 -20.78
CA GLU A 58 15.20 -3.38 -20.19
C GLU A 58 14.68 -4.38 -19.13
N LEU A 59 13.56 -4.06 -18.52
CA LEU A 59 12.89 -4.88 -17.50
C LEU A 59 11.45 -5.13 -17.95
N LEU A 60 11.10 -6.38 -18.16
CA LEU A 60 9.78 -6.79 -18.64
C LEU A 60 8.91 -7.24 -17.46
N THR A 61 7.66 -6.76 -17.45
CA THR A 61 6.66 -7.05 -16.40
C THR A 61 5.34 -7.51 -17.04
N PRO A 62 5.34 -8.66 -17.77
CA PRO A 62 4.20 -9.07 -18.58
C PRO A 62 2.91 -9.31 -17.79
N ASN A 63 3.00 -9.70 -16.53
CA ASN A 63 1.82 -9.95 -15.68
C ASN A 63 1.24 -8.65 -15.10
N ILE A 64 2.08 -7.69 -14.75
CA ILE A 64 1.64 -6.33 -14.41
C ILE A 64 1.00 -5.68 -15.64
N ASP A 65 1.61 -5.85 -16.81
CA ASP A 65 1.07 -5.35 -18.09
C ASP A 65 -0.29 -5.96 -18.44
N ARG A 66 -0.57 -7.19 -18.02
CA ARG A 66 -1.89 -7.81 -18.17
C ARG A 66 -2.97 -6.99 -17.45
N ILE A 67 -2.67 -6.41 -16.27
CA ILE A 67 -3.60 -5.51 -15.57
C ILE A 67 -3.84 -4.24 -16.40
N ALA A 68 -2.80 -3.65 -16.99
CA ALA A 68 -2.89 -2.51 -17.88
C ALA A 68 -3.68 -2.81 -19.16
N ASN A 69 -3.40 -3.95 -19.78
CA ASN A 69 -3.99 -4.35 -21.08
C ASN A 69 -5.46 -4.77 -20.98
N GLU A 70 -5.90 -5.21 -19.79
CA GLU A 70 -7.28 -5.59 -19.50
C GLU A 70 -8.05 -4.52 -18.68
N GLY A 71 -7.45 -3.33 -18.48
CA GLY A 71 -7.98 -2.25 -17.65
C GLY A 71 -7.56 -0.85 -18.09
N ILE A 72 -7.62 0.11 -17.17
CA ILE A 72 -7.15 1.49 -17.39
C ILE A 72 -5.76 1.64 -16.77
N ARG A 73 -4.83 2.18 -17.57
CA ARG A 73 -3.52 2.63 -17.14
C ARG A 73 -3.51 4.15 -17.01
N PHE A 74 -3.23 4.66 -15.81
CA PHE A 74 -3.20 6.10 -15.57
C PHE A 74 -1.79 6.66 -15.80
N THR A 75 -1.70 7.75 -16.55
CA THR A 75 -0.44 8.47 -16.77
C THR A 75 -0.14 9.47 -15.65
N ASN A 76 -1.13 9.78 -14.80
CA ASN A 76 -1.07 10.71 -13.67
C ASN A 76 -1.57 10.06 -12.38
N GLY A 77 -0.96 8.91 -11.99
CA GLY A 77 -1.28 8.18 -10.77
C GLY A 77 -0.30 8.51 -9.63
N TYR A 78 -0.82 8.79 -8.44
CA TYR A 78 -0.01 9.30 -7.33
C TYR A 78 -0.25 8.59 -6.00
N ALA A 79 0.87 8.30 -5.33
CA ALA A 79 0.93 8.19 -3.88
C ALA A 79 0.97 9.60 -3.26
N THR A 80 0.58 9.76 -1.99
CA THR A 80 0.56 11.08 -1.35
C THR A 80 1.90 11.49 -0.73
N SER A 81 2.84 10.55 -0.59
CA SER A 81 4.14 10.78 0.01
C SER A 81 5.26 10.03 -0.73
N PRO A 82 6.48 10.59 -0.79
CA PRO A 82 7.63 9.89 -1.37
C PRO A 82 8.28 8.90 -0.39
N THR A 83 7.49 8.35 0.56
CA THR A 83 7.92 7.35 1.55
C THR A 83 6.77 6.46 1.99
N CYS A 84 7.10 5.20 2.33
CA CYS A 84 6.16 4.09 2.53
C CYS A 84 5.08 4.35 3.60
N THR A 85 5.45 4.54 4.88
CA THR A 85 4.46 4.67 5.98
C THR A 85 3.43 5.76 5.73
N PRO A 86 3.80 7.01 5.35
CA PRO A 86 2.82 8.06 5.09
C PRO A 86 1.87 7.73 3.93
N SER A 87 2.37 7.14 2.84
CA SER A 87 1.54 6.74 1.70
C SER A 87 0.56 5.61 2.07
N ARG A 88 1.04 4.57 2.76
CA ARG A 88 0.20 3.46 3.25
C ARG A 88 -0.87 3.95 4.23
N TYR A 89 -0.51 4.88 5.12
CA TYR A 89 -1.46 5.53 6.01
C TYR A 89 -2.55 6.27 5.23
N SER A 90 -2.16 7.07 4.26
CA SER A 90 -3.08 7.87 3.45
C SER A 90 -4.04 6.99 2.63
N LEU A 91 -3.52 5.93 1.99
CA LEU A 91 -4.33 4.97 1.24
C LEU A 91 -5.43 4.34 2.12
N LEU A 92 -5.08 3.89 3.33
CA LEU A 92 -6.02 3.18 4.20
C LEU A 92 -6.92 4.11 5.02
N SER A 93 -6.48 5.35 5.31
CA SER A 93 -7.24 6.30 6.15
C SER A 93 -8.04 7.32 5.35
N GLY A 94 -7.82 7.47 4.03
CA GLY A 94 -8.37 8.55 3.24
C GLY A 94 -8.01 9.96 3.75
N THR A 95 -6.81 10.09 4.38
CA THR A 95 -6.38 11.30 5.07
C THR A 95 -4.96 11.66 4.66
N TYR A 96 -4.70 12.94 4.39
CA TYR A 96 -3.34 13.39 4.09
C TYR A 96 -2.37 13.16 5.25
N PRO A 97 -1.14 12.71 4.98
CA PRO A 97 -0.16 12.41 6.03
C PRO A 97 0.23 13.63 6.88
N PHE A 98 0.17 14.84 6.32
CA PHE A 98 0.54 16.07 7.05
C PHE A 98 -0.43 16.42 8.18
N ARG A 99 -1.66 15.87 8.19
CA ARG A 99 -2.63 16.07 9.26
C ARG A 99 -2.23 15.42 10.59
N THR A 100 -1.27 14.49 10.56
CA THR A 100 -0.71 13.90 11.78
C THR A 100 0.82 13.92 11.79
N LYS A 101 1.41 14.42 12.89
CA LYS A 101 2.88 14.40 13.08
C LYS A 101 3.46 12.99 13.21
N ARG A 102 2.61 11.98 13.39
CA ARG A 102 3.01 10.58 13.55
C ARG A 102 3.26 9.87 12.20
N ALA A 103 2.68 10.36 11.11
CA ALA A 103 2.83 9.79 9.77
C ALA A 103 4.21 10.11 9.18
N LYS A 104 5.22 9.39 9.65
CA LYS A 104 6.62 9.38 9.17
C LYS A 104 7.09 7.92 9.11
N VAL A 105 8.21 7.65 8.45
CA VAL A 105 8.78 6.30 8.40
C VAL A 105 8.96 5.75 9.82
N LEU A 106 8.29 4.64 10.13
CA LEU A 106 8.21 4.08 11.47
C LEU A 106 9.29 3.00 11.70
N PRO A 107 9.83 2.89 12.92
CA PRO A 107 10.59 1.72 13.32
C PRO A 107 9.68 0.49 13.50
N GLY A 108 10.25 -0.72 13.49
CA GLY A 108 9.47 -1.97 13.56
C GLY A 108 8.74 -2.21 14.89
N ASN A 109 9.08 -1.47 15.94
CA ASN A 109 8.39 -1.50 17.23
C ASN A 109 7.50 -0.28 17.48
N ALA A 110 7.17 0.49 16.45
CA ALA A 110 6.28 1.63 16.60
C ALA A 110 4.86 1.19 16.99
N PRO A 111 4.16 1.97 17.83
CA PRO A 111 2.75 1.74 18.10
C PRO A 111 1.89 2.01 16.85
N LEU A 112 0.70 1.41 16.82
CA LEU A 112 -0.26 1.59 15.72
C LEU A 112 -0.47 3.07 15.42
N LEU A 113 -0.37 3.43 14.13
CA LEU A 113 -0.48 4.83 13.67
C LEU A 113 -1.91 5.36 13.68
N PHE A 114 -2.88 4.49 13.44
CA PHE A 114 -4.29 4.85 13.30
C PHE A 114 -4.93 5.21 14.66
N GLU A 115 -5.87 6.13 14.61
CA GLU A 115 -6.82 6.38 15.69
C GLU A 115 -7.96 5.36 15.58
N LEU A 116 -8.18 4.58 16.66
CA LEU A 116 -9.24 3.59 16.69
C LEU A 116 -10.62 4.27 16.65
N GLY A 117 -11.56 3.63 15.94
CA GLY A 117 -12.92 4.15 15.74
C GLY A 117 -13.06 5.21 14.64
N LYS A 118 -11.98 5.62 14.00
CA LYS A 118 -12.04 6.41 12.77
C LYS A 118 -12.27 5.49 11.57
N GLN A 119 -13.05 5.97 10.59
CA GLN A 119 -13.25 5.24 9.35
C GLN A 119 -11.93 5.04 8.60
N THR A 120 -11.76 3.86 8.06
CA THR A 120 -10.67 3.47 7.18
C THR A 120 -11.25 2.76 5.95
N LEU A 121 -10.45 2.59 4.91
CA LEU A 121 -10.89 1.81 3.74
C LEU A 121 -11.39 0.40 4.12
N PRO A 122 -10.64 -0.42 4.91
CA PRO A 122 -11.13 -1.73 5.30
C PRO A 122 -12.37 -1.67 6.20
N SER A 123 -12.48 -0.74 7.16
CA SER A 123 -13.67 -0.66 8.02
C SER A 123 -14.93 -0.27 7.23
N MET A 124 -14.82 0.66 6.29
CA MET A 124 -15.91 1.05 5.41
C MET A 124 -16.37 -0.13 4.53
N LEU A 125 -15.43 -0.91 3.98
CA LEU A 125 -15.76 -2.09 3.19
C LEU A 125 -16.33 -3.23 4.05
N GLN A 126 -15.86 -3.40 5.28
CA GLN A 126 -16.42 -4.34 6.25
C GLN A 126 -17.89 -3.98 6.57
N GLU A 127 -18.21 -2.70 6.79
CA GLU A 127 -19.57 -2.20 6.94
C GLU A 127 -20.44 -2.48 5.72
N ALA A 128 -19.86 -2.45 4.50
CA ALA A 128 -20.52 -2.83 3.26
C ALA A 128 -20.74 -4.35 3.12
N GLY A 129 -20.24 -5.16 4.07
CA GLY A 129 -20.39 -6.61 4.11
C GLY A 129 -19.29 -7.40 3.41
N TYR A 130 -18.16 -6.76 3.10
CA TYR A 130 -16.97 -7.44 2.59
C TYR A 130 -16.27 -8.24 3.68
N GLN A 131 -15.70 -9.39 3.32
CA GLN A 131 -14.64 -10.00 4.08
C GLN A 131 -13.35 -9.24 3.75
N THR A 132 -12.63 -8.74 4.76
CA THR A 132 -11.50 -7.84 4.56
C THR A 132 -10.19 -8.49 5.00
N GLY A 133 -9.16 -8.44 4.16
CA GLY A 133 -7.88 -9.08 4.45
C GLY A 133 -6.67 -8.24 4.04
N VAL A 134 -5.59 -8.36 4.80
CA VAL A 134 -4.28 -7.83 4.45
C VAL A 134 -3.23 -8.91 4.49
N VAL A 135 -2.44 -9.01 3.41
CA VAL A 135 -1.31 -9.94 3.30
C VAL A 135 -0.09 -9.19 2.82
N GLY A 136 1.04 -9.33 3.53
CA GLY A 136 2.32 -8.74 3.13
C GLY A 136 2.85 -7.64 4.04
N LYS A 137 3.47 -6.62 3.47
CA LYS A 137 4.07 -5.50 4.21
C LYS A 137 3.02 -4.63 4.90
N TRP A 138 3.19 -4.43 6.21
CA TRP A 138 2.32 -3.54 6.99
C TRP A 138 2.90 -2.13 7.14
N HIS A 139 3.95 -1.95 7.92
CA HIS A 139 4.69 -0.72 8.16
C HIS A 139 3.86 0.47 8.69
N LEU A 140 2.81 0.19 9.45
CA LEU A 140 1.89 1.19 10.01
C LEU A 140 1.79 1.13 11.55
N GLY A 141 2.80 0.46 12.16
CA GLY A 141 2.87 0.25 13.61
C GLY A 141 1.93 -0.85 14.09
N LEU A 142 2.23 -1.40 15.26
CA LEU A 142 1.48 -2.46 15.92
C LEU A 142 1.51 -2.25 17.43
N GLY A 143 0.39 -2.57 18.10
CA GLY A 143 0.28 -2.49 19.54
C GLY A 143 0.40 -1.07 20.07
N ASP A 144 0.85 -0.99 21.31
CA ASP A 144 1.22 0.22 22.00
C ASP A 144 2.74 0.36 22.17
N ALA A 145 3.19 1.41 22.84
CA ALA A 145 4.63 1.65 23.06
C ALA A 145 5.33 0.56 23.92
N LYS A 146 4.57 -0.36 24.51
CA LYS A 146 5.07 -1.46 25.38
C LYS A 146 4.78 -2.84 24.78
N MET A 147 4.73 -2.94 23.45
CA MET A 147 4.45 -4.18 22.73
C MET A 147 5.26 -5.37 23.25
N ASN A 148 4.57 -6.47 23.53
CA ASN A 148 5.16 -7.76 23.85
C ASN A 148 4.85 -8.78 22.75
N TRP A 149 5.84 -9.09 21.92
CA TRP A 149 5.74 -9.99 20.78
C TRP A 149 5.40 -11.45 21.17
N ASN A 150 5.55 -11.80 22.45
CA ASN A 150 5.26 -13.15 22.97
C ASN A 150 3.80 -13.30 23.41
N LYS A 151 2.98 -12.26 23.24
CA LYS A 151 1.57 -12.20 23.62
C LYS A 151 0.70 -11.77 22.44
N LYS A 152 -0.52 -11.35 22.72
CA LYS A 152 -1.43 -10.76 21.73
C LYS A 152 -0.81 -9.48 21.15
N VAL A 153 -0.53 -9.48 19.84
CA VAL A 153 -0.03 -8.33 19.07
C VAL A 153 -1.22 -7.48 18.66
N ALA A 154 -1.60 -6.52 19.50
CA ALA A 154 -2.76 -5.64 19.29
C ALA A 154 -2.56 -4.30 20.02
N PRO A 155 -3.21 -3.18 19.54
CA PRO A 155 -4.01 -3.12 18.32
C PRO A 155 -3.17 -3.23 17.04
N GLY A 156 -3.82 -3.60 15.93
CA GLY A 156 -3.18 -3.80 14.64
C GLY A 156 -4.17 -3.70 13.46
N PRO A 157 -3.97 -4.44 12.38
CA PRO A 157 -4.86 -4.42 11.23
C PRO A 157 -6.32 -4.75 11.55
N LEU A 158 -6.56 -5.69 12.50
CA LEU A 158 -7.92 -6.11 12.83
C LEU A 158 -8.72 -4.98 13.48
N GLU A 159 -8.08 -4.15 14.30
CA GLU A 159 -8.72 -3.04 14.99
C GLU A 159 -9.02 -1.84 14.11
N ILE A 160 -8.56 -1.86 12.86
CA ILE A 160 -8.88 -0.85 11.85
C ILE A 160 -9.77 -1.38 10.72
N GLY A 161 -10.38 -2.56 10.90
CA GLY A 161 -11.41 -3.09 10.01
C GLY A 161 -10.97 -4.21 9.07
N PHE A 162 -9.82 -4.85 9.28
CA PHE A 162 -9.51 -6.11 8.61
C PHE A 162 -10.02 -7.29 9.43
N ASP A 163 -10.61 -8.29 8.76
CA ASP A 163 -11.03 -9.57 9.38
C ASP A 163 -9.88 -10.58 9.43
N TYR A 164 -8.90 -10.42 8.55
CA TYR A 164 -7.72 -11.27 8.45
C TYR A 164 -6.46 -10.45 8.16
N ALA A 165 -5.37 -10.85 8.79
CA ALA A 165 -4.05 -10.28 8.57
C ALA A 165 -2.97 -11.37 8.58
N TYR A 166 -2.12 -11.41 7.56
CA TYR A 166 -0.86 -12.14 7.56
C TYR A 166 0.24 -11.19 7.08
N ILE A 167 0.98 -10.63 8.02
CA ILE A 167 1.81 -9.46 7.74
C ILE A 167 3.24 -9.60 8.23
N MET A 168 4.15 -8.94 7.52
CA MET A 168 5.41 -8.48 8.06
C MET A 168 5.19 -7.15 8.79
N ALA A 169 5.60 -7.07 10.05
CA ALA A 169 5.26 -5.96 10.96
C ALA A 169 5.68 -4.57 10.45
N SER A 170 6.85 -4.48 9.81
CA SER A 170 7.42 -3.24 9.26
C SER A 170 7.89 -3.46 7.83
N THR A 171 9.20 -3.42 7.61
CA THR A 171 9.90 -3.71 6.37
C THR A 171 10.89 -4.86 6.61
N ASN A 172 11.28 -5.56 5.55
CA ASN A 172 12.21 -6.68 5.66
C ASN A 172 13.62 -6.27 6.12
N ASP A 173 13.98 -4.99 6.08
CA ASP A 173 15.23 -4.43 6.61
C ASP A 173 15.20 -4.13 8.12
N ARG A 174 14.08 -4.40 8.83
CA ARG A 174 13.88 -4.06 10.25
C ARG A 174 13.49 -5.26 11.09
N VAL A 175 13.88 -5.22 12.37
CA VAL A 175 13.38 -6.18 13.35
C VAL A 175 12.01 -5.75 13.91
N PRO A 176 11.13 -6.70 14.31
CA PRO A 176 11.33 -8.14 14.32
C PRO A 176 11.17 -8.76 12.92
N SER A 177 12.05 -9.71 12.59
CA SER A 177 12.04 -10.41 11.30
C SER A 177 11.10 -11.63 11.35
N VAL A 178 9.81 -11.39 11.62
CA VAL A 178 8.78 -12.42 11.79
C VAL A 178 7.49 -12.04 11.07
N TYR A 179 6.68 -13.04 10.74
CA TYR A 179 5.29 -12.80 10.33
C TYR A 179 4.37 -12.74 11.54
N VAL A 180 3.30 -11.98 11.41
CA VAL A 180 2.20 -11.91 12.37
C VAL A 180 0.91 -12.30 11.65
N GLU A 181 0.27 -13.38 12.10
CA GLU A 181 -1.07 -13.76 11.65
C GLU A 181 -2.08 -13.27 12.67
N ASN A 182 -2.96 -12.38 12.25
CA ASN A 182 -3.94 -11.71 13.11
C ASN A 182 -3.25 -11.04 14.31
N HIS A 183 -3.27 -11.69 15.47
CA HIS A 183 -2.68 -11.16 16.70
C HIS A 183 -1.49 -11.98 17.23
N LYS A 184 -0.95 -12.91 16.44
CA LYS A 184 0.09 -13.83 16.92
C LYS A 184 1.27 -13.89 15.97
N VAL A 185 2.46 -13.93 16.53
CA VAL A 185 3.68 -14.23 15.77
C VAL A 185 3.63 -15.67 15.27
N VAL A 186 3.80 -15.85 13.97
CA VAL A 186 3.75 -17.16 13.30
C VAL A 186 4.98 -17.99 13.68
N GLY A 187 4.80 -19.26 14.02
CA GLY A 187 5.89 -20.19 14.32
C GLY A 187 6.58 -19.96 15.67
N LEU A 188 6.20 -18.95 16.45
CA LEU A 188 6.79 -18.68 17.74
C LEU A 188 6.40 -19.77 18.76
N THR A 189 7.41 -20.30 19.47
CA THR A 189 7.20 -21.28 20.53
C THR A 189 7.43 -20.66 21.91
N ASP A 190 6.78 -21.23 22.94
CA ASP A 190 6.89 -20.72 24.32
C ASP A 190 8.34 -20.74 24.88
N LYS A 191 9.21 -21.57 24.28
CA LYS A 191 10.61 -21.72 24.69
C LYS A 191 11.57 -20.75 23.99
N ASP A 192 11.06 -19.95 23.01
CA ASP A 192 11.87 -19.10 22.14
C ASP A 192 11.35 -17.65 22.11
N SER A 193 11.32 -17.03 23.28
CA SER A 193 10.78 -15.67 23.47
C SER A 193 11.52 -14.61 22.65
N ILE A 194 10.77 -13.69 22.06
CA ILE A 194 11.27 -12.54 21.28
C ILE A 194 11.43 -11.31 22.16
N TYR A 195 12.58 -10.65 22.06
CA TYR A 195 12.87 -9.34 22.63
C TYR A 195 13.38 -8.41 21.53
N VAL A 196 12.80 -7.21 21.43
CA VAL A 196 13.15 -6.21 20.39
C VAL A 196 13.57 -4.90 21.03
N SER A 197 14.65 -4.29 20.54
CA SER A 197 15.16 -2.99 20.96
C SER A 197 15.62 -2.18 19.76
N TYR A 198 15.33 -0.88 19.78
CA TYR A 198 15.86 0.09 18.81
C TYR A 198 16.88 1.04 19.43
N GLN A 199 17.32 0.74 20.67
CA GLN A 199 18.28 1.58 21.42
C GLN A 199 19.63 0.90 21.59
N LYS A 200 19.65 -0.37 22.05
CA LYS A 200 20.88 -1.11 22.36
C LYS A 200 20.75 -2.58 22.02
N ASN A 201 21.89 -3.20 21.71
CA ASN A 201 21.98 -4.64 21.47
C ASN A 201 21.74 -5.44 22.77
N PHE A 202 21.36 -6.69 22.59
CA PHE A 202 21.30 -7.69 23.66
C PHE A 202 22.66 -8.35 23.82
N GLU A 203 23.04 -8.65 25.04
CA GLU A 203 24.30 -9.30 25.35
C GLU A 203 24.42 -10.66 24.64
N GLY A 204 25.55 -10.87 23.97
CA GLY A 204 25.87 -12.10 23.22
C GLY A 204 25.20 -12.22 21.84
N GLU A 205 24.37 -11.27 21.42
CA GLU A 205 23.77 -11.31 20.07
C GLU A 205 24.69 -10.63 19.04
N PRO A 206 25.02 -11.31 17.91
CA PRO A 206 25.89 -10.76 16.88
C PRO A 206 25.25 -9.62 16.12
N THR A 207 26.09 -8.67 15.65
CA THR A 207 25.67 -7.57 14.79
C THR A 207 26.43 -7.60 13.47
N GLY A 208 25.81 -7.07 12.40
CA GLY A 208 26.48 -6.96 11.09
C GLY A 208 27.71 -6.06 11.12
N ARG A 209 27.77 -5.12 12.06
CA ARG A 209 28.92 -4.24 12.26
C ARG A 209 30.12 -4.97 12.84
N GLU A 210 29.88 -5.84 13.81
CA GLU A 210 30.93 -6.56 14.56
C GLU A 210 31.27 -7.91 13.93
N ASN A 211 30.34 -8.51 13.17
CA ASN A 211 30.47 -9.83 12.58
C ASN A 211 30.13 -9.84 11.08
N PRO A 212 30.84 -9.04 10.25
CA PRO A 212 30.55 -8.93 8.81
C PRO A 212 30.74 -10.26 8.06
N GLU A 213 31.54 -11.18 8.57
CA GLU A 213 31.78 -12.53 8.02
C GLU A 213 30.53 -13.43 8.05
N LEU A 214 29.54 -13.11 8.87
CA LEU A 214 28.25 -13.83 8.94
C LEU A 214 27.23 -13.37 7.89
N LEU A 215 27.58 -12.35 7.10
CA LEU A 215 26.65 -11.74 6.16
C LEU A 215 26.75 -12.32 4.76
N LYS A 216 25.62 -12.71 4.17
CA LYS A 216 25.47 -13.00 2.74
C LYS A 216 25.12 -11.75 1.92
N VAL A 217 24.51 -10.73 2.55
CA VAL A 217 24.22 -9.42 1.98
C VAL A 217 24.77 -8.35 2.92
N HIS A 218 25.73 -7.55 2.43
CA HIS A 218 26.41 -6.54 3.23
C HIS A 218 25.67 -5.20 3.20
N PRO A 219 25.61 -4.46 4.33
CA PRO A 219 25.07 -3.11 4.32
C PRO A 219 25.99 -2.14 3.57
N SER A 220 25.38 -1.16 2.88
CA SER A 220 26.07 0.02 2.37
C SER A 220 26.14 1.11 3.45
N HIS A 221 25.05 1.26 4.22
CA HIS A 221 24.95 2.19 5.36
C HIS A 221 23.78 1.81 6.28
N GLY A 222 23.93 2.03 7.57
CA GLY A 222 22.85 2.08 8.56
C GLY A 222 22.07 0.78 8.86
N HIS A 223 22.31 -0.30 8.16
CA HIS A 223 21.59 -1.58 8.29
C HIS A 223 22.52 -2.65 8.86
N ASP A 224 23.23 -2.36 9.95
CA ASP A 224 24.35 -3.14 10.44
C ASP A 224 24.15 -3.70 11.86
N MET A 225 22.88 -3.82 12.29
CA MET A 225 22.53 -4.33 13.64
C MET A 225 22.24 -5.84 13.62
N SER A 226 21.17 -6.35 14.24
CA SER A 226 20.92 -7.80 14.36
C SER A 226 20.96 -8.54 13.03
N ILE A 227 21.53 -9.74 13.04
CA ILE A 227 21.69 -10.60 11.86
C ILE A 227 20.63 -11.71 11.89
N HIS A 228 19.79 -11.74 10.85
CA HIS A 228 18.82 -12.81 10.61
C HIS A 228 18.95 -13.30 9.17
N ASN A 229 18.99 -14.62 8.97
CA ASN A 229 19.15 -15.23 7.64
C ASN A 229 20.40 -14.70 6.88
N GLY A 230 21.51 -14.41 7.60
CA GLY A 230 22.74 -13.86 7.01
C GLY A 230 22.62 -12.41 6.53
N ILE A 231 21.64 -11.67 7.02
CA ILE A 231 21.36 -10.27 6.64
C ILE A 231 21.24 -9.45 7.92
N SER A 232 22.01 -8.37 8.01
CA SER A 232 21.90 -7.43 9.13
C SER A 232 20.72 -6.48 8.91
N ARG A 233 20.05 -6.09 10.00
CA ARG A 233 18.81 -5.30 9.99
C ARG A 233 18.99 -3.98 10.74
N ILE A 234 18.00 -3.11 10.68
CA ILE A 234 17.84 -1.97 11.58
C ILE A 234 17.13 -2.45 12.85
N GLY A 235 17.76 -2.18 14.02
CA GLY A 235 17.29 -2.61 15.33
C GLY A 235 17.87 -3.93 15.79
N TYR A 236 17.60 -4.25 17.05
CA TYR A 236 18.16 -5.41 17.75
C TYR A 236 17.05 -6.36 18.16
N MET A 237 17.29 -7.65 17.98
CA MET A 237 16.37 -8.71 18.37
C MET A 237 17.14 -9.86 19.00
N LYS A 238 16.57 -10.44 20.08
CA LYS A 238 17.04 -11.66 20.73
C LYS A 238 15.91 -12.68 20.75
N GLY A 239 16.25 -13.94 20.50
CA GLY A 239 15.30 -15.05 20.46
C GLY A 239 14.41 -15.04 19.21
N GLY A 240 13.30 -15.78 19.25
CA GLY A 240 12.36 -15.91 18.13
C GLY A 240 12.91 -16.65 16.91
N LYS A 241 13.97 -17.46 17.10
CA LYS A 241 14.62 -18.21 16.00
C LYS A 241 13.67 -19.15 15.27
N SER A 242 12.67 -19.70 15.98
CA SER A 242 11.64 -20.57 15.42
C SER A 242 10.63 -19.84 14.53
N ALA A 243 10.56 -18.52 14.62
CA ALA A 243 9.58 -17.66 13.95
C ALA A 243 10.19 -16.78 12.84
N LEU A 244 11.53 -16.81 12.67
CA LEU A 244 12.20 -15.99 11.67
C LEU A 244 11.69 -16.36 10.26
N PHE A 245 11.30 -15.35 9.47
CA PHE A 245 11.06 -15.57 8.05
C PHE A 245 12.39 -15.79 7.30
N ILE A 246 12.29 -16.45 6.16
CA ILE A 246 13.39 -16.66 5.22
C ILE A 246 13.18 -15.68 4.07
N ASP A 247 14.12 -14.76 3.87
CA ASP A 247 13.98 -13.67 2.90
C ASP A 247 13.69 -14.16 1.49
N GLU A 248 14.35 -15.21 1.05
CA GLU A 248 14.18 -15.82 -0.26
C GLU A 248 12.77 -16.38 -0.51
N ASN A 249 12.02 -16.68 0.56
CA ASN A 249 10.70 -17.29 0.46
C ASN A 249 9.56 -16.27 0.60
N MET A 250 9.84 -15.02 0.96
CA MET A 250 8.80 -14.04 1.32
C MET A 250 7.79 -13.82 0.19
N GLY A 251 8.24 -13.77 -1.07
CA GLY A 251 7.37 -13.64 -2.23
C GLY A 251 6.36 -14.77 -2.33
N ASP A 252 6.83 -16.02 -2.16
CA ASP A 252 6.00 -17.22 -2.19
C ASP A 252 5.07 -17.33 -0.97
N ASP A 253 5.56 -16.95 0.23
CA ASP A 253 4.77 -16.98 1.45
C ASP A 253 3.56 -16.04 1.33
N PHE A 254 3.76 -14.80 0.87
CA PHE A 254 2.67 -13.84 0.68
C PHE A 254 1.73 -14.22 -0.46
N LEU A 255 2.24 -14.75 -1.56
CA LEU A 255 1.42 -15.29 -2.64
C LEU A 255 0.52 -16.42 -2.13
N LYS A 256 1.10 -17.40 -1.44
CA LYS A 256 0.38 -18.55 -0.86
C LYS A 256 -0.75 -18.10 0.07
N GLU A 257 -0.48 -17.18 0.99
CA GLU A 257 -1.50 -16.68 1.91
C GLU A 257 -2.57 -15.82 1.22
N SER A 258 -2.21 -15.07 0.17
CA SER A 258 -3.17 -14.33 -0.66
C SER A 258 -4.10 -15.27 -1.44
N ILE A 259 -3.56 -16.33 -2.04
CA ILE A 259 -4.35 -17.39 -2.71
C ILE A 259 -5.25 -18.12 -1.72
N LYS A 260 -4.74 -18.48 -0.55
CA LYS A 260 -5.53 -19.11 0.52
C LYS A 260 -6.69 -18.21 0.96
N TYR A 261 -6.44 -16.90 1.08
CA TYR A 261 -7.46 -15.92 1.44
C TYR A 261 -8.59 -15.85 0.41
N ILE A 262 -8.30 -15.70 -0.88
CA ILE A 262 -9.33 -15.62 -1.92
C ILE A 262 -10.10 -16.93 -2.06
N ASN A 263 -9.44 -18.09 -1.95
CA ASN A 263 -10.11 -19.40 -1.97
C ASN A 263 -11.11 -19.56 -0.81
N LYS A 264 -10.75 -19.08 0.39
CA LYS A 264 -11.62 -19.11 1.57
C LYS A 264 -12.85 -18.22 1.41
N ASN A 265 -12.71 -17.09 0.72
CA ASN A 265 -13.75 -16.05 0.65
C ASN A 265 -14.46 -15.97 -0.72
N LYS A 266 -14.20 -16.89 -1.65
CA LYS A 266 -14.68 -16.87 -3.04
C LYS A 266 -16.20 -16.74 -3.21
N ASP A 267 -16.97 -17.14 -2.21
CA ASP A 267 -18.43 -17.14 -2.23
C ASP A 267 -19.06 -15.87 -1.65
N ASN A 268 -18.22 -14.94 -1.17
CA ASN A 268 -18.65 -13.66 -0.59
C ASN A 268 -17.84 -12.50 -1.22
N PRO A 269 -18.37 -11.28 -1.24
CA PRO A 269 -17.56 -10.12 -1.58
C PRO A 269 -16.36 -10.02 -0.63
N PHE A 270 -15.16 -9.85 -1.19
CA PHE A 270 -13.95 -9.69 -0.38
C PHE A 270 -13.12 -8.49 -0.83
N PHE A 271 -12.41 -7.92 0.13
CA PHE A 271 -11.36 -6.95 -0.06
C PHE A 271 -10.03 -7.55 0.36
N LEU A 272 -9.06 -7.57 -0.53
CA LEU A 272 -7.69 -7.98 -0.22
C LEU A 272 -6.71 -6.84 -0.48
N PHE A 273 -6.00 -6.40 0.54
CA PHE A 273 -4.81 -5.56 0.42
C PHE A 273 -3.58 -6.46 0.35
N TYR A 274 -3.14 -6.79 -0.88
CA TYR A 274 -1.96 -7.60 -1.15
C TYR A 274 -0.74 -6.69 -1.27
N ALA A 275 -0.06 -6.47 -0.14
CA ALA A 275 1.04 -5.54 0.01
C ALA A 275 2.37 -6.24 -0.19
N LEU A 276 2.90 -6.20 -1.40
CA LEU A 276 4.20 -6.75 -1.75
C LEU A 276 5.31 -6.08 -0.93
N HIS A 277 6.43 -6.77 -0.74
CA HIS A 277 7.64 -6.20 -0.15
C HIS A 277 8.68 -5.80 -1.21
N GLN A 278 8.48 -6.24 -2.45
CA GLN A 278 9.39 -5.96 -3.56
C GLN A 278 9.08 -4.59 -4.23
N PRO A 279 10.13 -3.93 -4.75
CA PRO A 279 11.55 -4.21 -4.68
C PRO A 279 12.29 -3.51 -3.50
N HIS A 280 11.67 -3.34 -2.33
CA HIS A 280 12.33 -2.79 -1.15
C HIS A 280 13.54 -3.64 -0.70
N VAL A 281 14.54 -2.99 -0.13
CA VAL A 281 15.74 -3.66 0.44
C VAL A 281 15.43 -4.40 1.76
N PRO A 282 16.21 -5.44 2.10
CA PRO A 282 17.21 -6.16 1.31
C PRO A 282 16.56 -6.94 0.16
N ARG A 283 17.18 -6.91 -1.01
CA ARG A 283 16.67 -7.60 -2.20
C ARG A 283 17.29 -8.98 -2.28
N VAL A 284 16.51 -9.97 -1.92
CA VAL A 284 16.95 -11.37 -1.85
C VAL A 284 15.96 -12.22 -2.64
N PRO A 285 16.13 -12.29 -3.97
CA PRO A 285 15.23 -13.06 -4.82
C PRO A 285 15.28 -14.54 -4.46
N HIS A 286 14.15 -15.23 -4.60
CA HIS A 286 14.14 -16.69 -4.51
C HIS A 286 15.13 -17.27 -5.55
N PRO A 287 15.88 -18.37 -5.26
CA PRO A 287 16.94 -18.90 -6.14
C PRO A 287 16.54 -19.08 -7.61
N ARG A 288 15.26 -19.39 -7.89
CA ARG A 288 14.75 -19.55 -9.27
C ARG A 288 14.71 -18.24 -10.08
N PHE A 289 14.82 -17.07 -9.43
CA PHE A 289 14.80 -15.76 -10.10
C PHE A 289 16.17 -15.09 -10.14
N VAL A 290 17.18 -15.64 -9.47
CA VAL A 290 18.55 -15.09 -9.50
C VAL A 290 19.07 -15.03 -10.94
N GLY A 291 19.41 -13.82 -11.40
CA GLY A 291 19.91 -13.57 -12.75
C GLY A 291 18.82 -13.45 -13.83
N SER A 292 17.54 -13.59 -13.48
CA SER A 292 16.43 -13.57 -14.46
C SER A 292 16.24 -12.23 -15.18
N SER A 293 16.59 -11.11 -14.52
CA SER A 293 16.46 -9.77 -15.08
C SER A 293 17.68 -9.29 -15.85
N GLY A 294 18.86 -9.86 -15.58
CA GLY A 294 20.14 -9.33 -16.04
C GLY A 294 20.57 -8.02 -15.33
N GLN A 295 19.74 -7.49 -14.40
CA GLN A 295 19.98 -6.22 -13.69
C GLN A 295 20.32 -6.41 -12.20
N GLY A 296 20.71 -7.64 -11.82
CA GLY A 296 21.03 -8.00 -10.45
C GLY A 296 19.81 -8.08 -9.52
N PRO A 297 20.03 -8.20 -8.21
CA PRO A 297 18.98 -8.51 -7.25
C PRO A 297 17.74 -7.59 -7.32
N ARG A 298 17.93 -6.28 -7.62
CA ARG A 298 16.80 -5.35 -7.75
C ARG A 298 15.87 -5.74 -8.91
N GLY A 299 16.41 -6.00 -10.07
CA GLY A 299 15.64 -6.43 -11.23
C GLY A 299 15.01 -7.81 -10.99
N ASP A 300 15.79 -8.73 -10.40
CA ASP A 300 15.35 -10.10 -10.15
C ASP A 300 14.13 -10.17 -9.20
N VAL A 301 14.09 -9.34 -8.13
CA VAL A 301 12.91 -9.29 -7.24
C VAL A 301 11.71 -8.59 -7.89
N ILE A 302 11.90 -7.73 -8.90
CA ILE A 302 10.80 -7.18 -9.70
C ILE A 302 10.21 -8.26 -10.60
N VAL A 303 11.05 -9.08 -11.24
CA VAL A 303 10.59 -10.24 -12.03
C VAL A 303 9.87 -11.25 -11.15
N GLU A 304 10.35 -11.49 -9.93
CA GLU A 304 9.68 -12.33 -8.93
C GLU A 304 8.30 -11.76 -8.56
N ALA A 305 8.20 -10.45 -8.30
CA ALA A 305 6.93 -9.79 -7.99
C ALA A 305 5.94 -9.89 -9.17
N ASP A 306 6.40 -9.65 -10.40
CA ASP A 306 5.58 -9.80 -11.60
C ASP A 306 5.07 -11.23 -11.76
N TRP A 307 5.93 -12.23 -11.54
CA TRP A 307 5.53 -13.64 -11.55
C TRP A 307 4.46 -13.94 -10.49
N ALA A 308 4.64 -13.46 -9.26
CA ALA A 308 3.68 -13.68 -8.18
C ALA A 308 2.31 -13.04 -8.50
N ILE A 309 2.31 -11.86 -9.12
CA ILE A 309 1.09 -11.21 -9.61
C ILE A 309 0.42 -12.08 -10.68
N GLY A 310 1.20 -12.64 -11.61
CA GLY A 310 0.68 -13.56 -12.63
C GLY A 310 -0.03 -14.76 -12.02
N GLN A 311 0.62 -15.44 -11.07
CA GLN A 311 0.03 -16.58 -10.37
C GLN A 311 -1.26 -16.22 -9.61
N PHE A 312 -1.29 -15.03 -9.01
CA PHE A 312 -2.48 -14.53 -8.32
C PHE A 312 -3.64 -14.25 -9.30
N LEU A 313 -3.36 -13.64 -10.46
CA LEU A 313 -4.35 -13.37 -11.50
C LEU A 313 -4.87 -14.68 -12.12
N ASP A 314 -4.00 -15.66 -12.32
CA ASP A 314 -4.36 -16.98 -12.84
C ASP A 314 -5.28 -17.74 -11.88
N GLU A 315 -5.05 -17.60 -10.56
CA GLU A 315 -5.96 -18.19 -9.57
C GLU A 315 -7.34 -17.50 -9.57
N LEU A 316 -7.41 -16.17 -9.76
CA LEU A 316 -8.70 -15.48 -9.96
C LEU A 316 -9.44 -15.98 -11.21
N ASP A 317 -8.74 -16.21 -12.32
CA ASP A 317 -9.33 -16.78 -13.55
C ASP A 317 -9.83 -18.22 -13.31
N LYS A 318 -9.02 -19.05 -12.70
CA LYS A 318 -9.33 -20.45 -12.36
C LYS A 318 -10.56 -20.59 -11.45
N LEU A 319 -10.71 -19.65 -10.50
CA LEU A 319 -11.88 -19.59 -9.61
C LEU A 319 -13.12 -18.97 -10.25
N GLY A 320 -13.02 -18.44 -11.49
CA GLY A 320 -14.11 -17.74 -12.17
C GLY A 320 -14.46 -16.39 -11.54
N LEU A 321 -13.50 -15.77 -10.82
CA LEU A 321 -13.71 -14.52 -10.09
C LEU A 321 -13.30 -13.26 -10.87
N SER A 322 -12.55 -13.41 -11.96
CA SER A 322 -11.93 -12.28 -12.68
C SER A 322 -12.90 -11.22 -13.18
N GLU A 323 -14.08 -11.62 -13.67
CA GLU A 323 -15.10 -10.68 -14.16
C GLU A 323 -15.83 -9.96 -13.01
N ASN A 324 -15.82 -10.53 -11.81
CA ASN A 324 -16.39 -9.92 -10.61
C ASN A 324 -15.32 -9.38 -9.64
N THR A 325 -14.15 -9.03 -10.14
CA THR A 325 -13.06 -8.52 -9.28
C THR A 325 -12.43 -7.27 -9.88
N ILE A 326 -12.44 -6.19 -9.11
CA ILE A 326 -11.64 -4.98 -9.37
C ILE A 326 -10.23 -5.26 -8.85
N VAL A 327 -9.24 -5.22 -9.73
CA VAL A 327 -7.82 -5.34 -9.38
C VAL A 327 -7.16 -3.98 -9.60
N VAL A 328 -6.62 -3.39 -8.55
CA VAL A 328 -5.78 -2.20 -8.59
C VAL A 328 -4.33 -2.61 -8.44
N PHE A 329 -3.44 -2.05 -9.26
CA PHE A 329 -1.99 -2.15 -9.07
C PHE A 329 -1.38 -0.78 -8.90
N SER A 330 -0.54 -0.60 -7.88
CA SER A 330 0.21 0.63 -7.65
C SER A 330 1.44 0.40 -6.76
N SER A 331 2.21 1.46 -6.45
CA SER A 331 3.35 1.46 -5.54
C SER A 331 3.18 2.51 -4.45
N ASP A 332 3.84 2.33 -3.31
CA ASP A 332 3.71 3.25 -2.17
C ASP A 332 4.53 4.54 -2.32
N ASN A 333 5.59 4.52 -3.08
CA ASN A 333 6.39 5.68 -3.48
C ASN A 333 7.28 5.35 -4.68
N GLY A 334 7.98 6.34 -5.17
CA GLY A 334 8.91 6.20 -6.27
C GLY A 334 10.17 5.41 -5.90
N PRO A 335 11.06 5.15 -6.89
CA PRO A 335 12.16 4.20 -6.79
C PRO A 335 13.35 4.75 -6.03
N VAL A 336 14.16 3.81 -5.51
CA VAL A 336 15.49 4.03 -4.98
C VAL A 336 16.42 2.89 -5.42
N LEU A 337 17.70 3.17 -5.64
CA LEU A 337 18.68 2.15 -6.00
C LEU A 337 19.41 1.62 -4.77
N ASP A 338 20.18 2.45 -4.07
CA ASP A 338 20.81 2.08 -2.81
C ASP A 338 20.02 2.68 -1.63
N ASP A 339 19.45 1.83 -0.81
CA ASP A 339 18.71 2.22 0.40
C ASP A 339 19.17 1.40 1.62
N GLY A 340 20.47 1.08 1.67
CA GLY A 340 21.08 0.47 2.84
C GLY A 340 21.87 -0.82 2.62
N TYR A 341 21.84 -1.40 1.42
CA TYR A 341 22.56 -2.66 1.14
C TYR A 341 23.35 -2.59 -0.18
N LYS A 342 24.49 -3.30 -0.21
CA LYS A 342 25.35 -3.48 -1.39
C LYS A 342 24.82 -4.63 -2.24
N ASP A 343 23.80 -4.36 -3.04
CA ASP A 343 23.15 -5.33 -3.92
C ASP A 343 23.41 -5.06 -5.40
N ASP A 344 24.41 -4.24 -5.72
CA ASP A 344 24.82 -3.83 -7.06
C ASP A 344 23.74 -3.10 -7.87
N ALA A 345 22.62 -2.66 -7.27
CA ALA A 345 21.52 -2.03 -7.99
C ALA A 345 21.97 -0.80 -8.80
N VAL A 346 22.92 -0.01 -8.26
CA VAL A 346 23.48 1.17 -8.96
C VAL A 346 24.36 0.76 -10.15
N VAL A 347 25.13 -0.33 -10.01
CA VAL A 347 26.11 -0.76 -11.01
C VAL A 347 25.43 -1.57 -12.12
N LYS A 348 24.48 -2.44 -11.76
CA LYS A 348 23.82 -3.38 -12.69
C LYS A 348 22.57 -2.82 -13.36
N ILE A 349 22.16 -1.58 -13.03
CA ILE A 349 20.95 -0.96 -13.62
C ILE A 349 21.03 -0.83 -15.17
N GLY A 350 22.24 -0.76 -15.73
CA GLY A 350 22.44 -0.64 -17.16
C GLY A 350 21.79 0.63 -17.74
N LYS A 351 21.01 0.46 -18.81
CA LYS A 351 20.25 1.53 -19.45
C LYS A 351 18.87 1.74 -18.86
N HIS A 352 18.46 0.89 -17.91
CA HIS A 352 17.16 0.98 -17.28
C HIS A 352 17.01 2.27 -16.49
N THR A 353 15.83 2.87 -16.57
CA THR A 353 15.48 4.13 -15.90
C THR A 353 14.27 3.94 -14.98
N PRO A 354 14.46 3.53 -13.71
CA PRO A 354 13.35 3.27 -12.79
C PRO A 354 12.36 4.42 -12.63
N ARG A 355 12.84 5.65 -12.85
CA ARG A 355 12.05 6.88 -12.79
C ARG A 355 11.24 7.17 -14.05
N GLY A 356 11.52 6.52 -15.17
CA GLY A 356 10.81 6.75 -16.45
C GLY A 356 10.94 8.18 -16.98
N GLY A 357 12.11 8.82 -16.79
CA GLY A 357 12.39 10.20 -17.21
C GLY A 357 11.88 11.29 -16.25
N LEU A 358 11.26 10.91 -15.12
CA LEU A 358 10.88 11.84 -14.05
C LEU A 358 12.09 12.23 -13.19
N ARG A 359 12.03 13.36 -12.48
CA ARG A 359 13.06 13.81 -11.55
C ARG A 359 12.79 13.37 -10.12
N GLY A 360 13.86 13.08 -9.37
CA GLY A 360 13.78 12.66 -7.97
C GLY A 360 13.70 11.15 -7.80
N GLY A 361 12.84 10.69 -6.92
CA GLY A 361 12.66 9.31 -6.48
C GLY A 361 12.21 9.25 -5.02
N LYS A 362 12.37 8.11 -4.34
CA LYS A 362 12.09 8.00 -2.90
C LYS A 362 12.75 9.14 -2.12
N TYR A 363 12.07 9.70 -1.12
CA TYR A 363 12.50 10.87 -0.32
C TYR A 363 12.46 12.23 -1.03
N SER A 364 12.10 12.30 -2.30
CA SER A 364 12.12 13.53 -3.10
C SER A 364 10.77 14.24 -3.14
N LEU A 365 10.80 15.57 -3.16
CA LEU A 365 9.63 16.40 -3.43
C LEU A 365 9.37 16.59 -4.94
N PHE A 366 10.31 16.16 -5.79
CA PHE A 366 10.10 16.10 -7.24
C PHE A 366 9.19 14.94 -7.62
N ASP A 367 8.64 15.01 -8.81
CA ASP A 367 7.53 14.18 -9.28
C ASP A 367 7.77 12.65 -9.11
N ALA A 368 8.99 12.18 -9.43
CA ALA A 368 9.31 10.74 -9.28
C ALA A 368 9.24 10.21 -7.85
N GLY A 369 9.11 11.07 -6.83
CA GLY A 369 8.92 10.64 -5.45
C GLY A 369 7.54 10.04 -5.18
N THR A 370 6.53 10.56 -5.86
CA THR A 370 5.10 10.23 -5.63
C THR A 370 4.35 9.77 -6.87
N HIS A 371 4.88 10.03 -8.05
CA HIS A 371 4.32 9.57 -9.32
C HIS A 371 4.68 8.11 -9.54
N VAL A 372 3.70 7.23 -9.42
CA VAL A 372 3.87 5.79 -9.37
C VAL A 372 3.04 5.09 -10.46
N PRO A 373 3.35 3.84 -10.83
CA PRO A 373 2.45 3.05 -11.65
C PRO A 373 1.06 2.98 -11.01
N PHE A 374 -0.01 3.16 -11.80
CA PHE A 374 -1.37 3.12 -11.31
C PHE A 374 -2.29 2.54 -12.38
N MET A 375 -2.90 1.40 -12.09
CA MET A 375 -3.75 0.68 -13.01
C MET A 375 -5.00 0.17 -12.29
N VAL A 376 -6.13 0.17 -12.97
CA VAL A 376 -7.38 -0.42 -12.47
C VAL A 376 -7.95 -1.34 -13.54
N ARG A 377 -8.13 -2.61 -13.19
CA ARG A 377 -8.73 -3.64 -14.04
C ARG A 377 -10.04 -4.12 -13.45
N TRP A 378 -11.06 -4.17 -14.27
CA TRP A 378 -12.30 -4.88 -13.97
C TRP A 378 -12.77 -5.55 -15.27
N LYS A 379 -12.38 -6.79 -15.46
CA LYS A 379 -12.57 -7.54 -16.71
C LYS A 379 -14.04 -7.58 -17.12
N GLY A 380 -14.33 -7.28 -18.38
CA GLY A 380 -15.70 -7.22 -18.89
C GLY A 380 -16.50 -5.96 -18.51
N THR A 381 -16.02 -5.15 -17.55
CA THR A 381 -16.69 -3.91 -17.11
C THR A 381 -15.93 -2.66 -17.54
N ILE A 382 -14.62 -2.61 -17.33
CA ILE A 382 -13.76 -1.52 -17.77
C ILE A 382 -13.30 -1.80 -19.21
N LYS A 383 -13.50 -0.81 -20.11
CA LYS A 383 -12.90 -0.85 -21.44
C LYS A 383 -11.40 -0.53 -21.32
N PRO A 384 -10.52 -1.42 -21.82
CA PRO A 384 -9.09 -1.17 -21.76
C PRO A 384 -8.68 0.15 -22.43
N GLY A 385 -7.74 0.87 -21.79
CA GLY A 385 -7.28 2.15 -22.32
C GLY A 385 -6.26 2.86 -21.44
N VAL A 386 -5.95 4.09 -21.82
CA VAL A 386 -5.04 4.99 -21.10
C VAL A 386 -5.83 6.23 -20.70
N SER A 387 -5.63 6.68 -19.46
CA SER A 387 -6.24 7.90 -18.92
C SER A 387 -5.15 8.83 -18.37
N ASP A 388 -5.30 10.12 -18.64
CA ASP A 388 -4.47 11.19 -18.09
C ASP A 388 -5.12 11.88 -16.88
N ALA A 389 -6.25 11.36 -16.40
CA ALA A 389 -6.90 11.83 -15.18
C ALA A 389 -5.91 11.81 -14.01
N LEU A 390 -5.88 12.89 -13.22
CA LEU A 390 -5.13 12.96 -11.97
C LEU A 390 -5.84 12.09 -10.92
N VAL A 391 -5.20 10.99 -10.50
CA VAL A 391 -5.76 10.06 -9.52
C VAL A 391 -4.80 9.84 -8.36
N SER A 392 -5.36 9.63 -7.18
CA SER A 392 -4.60 9.31 -5.97
C SER A 392 -5.13 8.06 -5.30
N GLN A 393 -4.23 7.29 -4.70
CA GLN A 393 -4.56 6.10 -3.90
C GLN A 393 -5.43 6.46 -2.68
N MET A 394 -5.32 7.67 -2.17
CA MET A 394 -6.13 8.17 -1.07
C MET A 394 -7.63 8.17 -1.37
N ASP A 395 -8.00 8.21 -2.65
CA ASP A 395 -9.38 8.32 -3.12
C ASP A 395 -10.13 6.97 -3.18
N PHE A 396 -9.47 5.88 -2.84
CA PHE A 396 -10.14 4.58 -2.79
C PHE A 396 -11.28 4.55 -1.77
N THR A 397 -11.12 5.20 -0.59
CA THR A 397 -12.16 5.17 0.45
C THR A 397 -13.45 5.82 -0.06
N ALA A 398 -13.42 7.05 -0.55
CA ALA A 398 -14.62 7.73 -1.05
C ALA A 398 -15.19 7.09 -2.32
N SER A 399 -14.32 6.64 -3.24
CA SER A 399 -14.74 6.02 -4.49
C SER A 399 -15.39 4.66 -4.27
N PHE A 400 -14.80 3.82 -3.40
CA PHE A 400 -15.39 2.52 -3.08
C PHE A 400 -16.59 2.64 -2.12
N ALA A 401 -16.67 3.69 -1.29
CA ALA A 401 -17.90 4.01 -0.57
C ALA A 401 -19.04 4.29 -1.55
N SER A 402 -18.80 5.11 -2.59
CA SER A 402 -19.78 5.35 -3.66
C SER A 402 -20.16 4.07 -4.40
N LEU A 403 -19.20 3.20 -4.72
CA LEU A 403 -19.43 1.91 -5.38
C LEU A 403 -20.35 0.98 -4.57
N THR A 404 -20.19 1.00 -3.24
CA THR A 404 -20.87 0.08 -2.31
C THR A 404 -22.09 0.70 -1.63
N GLY A 405 -22.41 1.96 -1.91
CA GLY A 405 -23.51 2.68 -1.29
C GLY A 405 -23.26 3.06 0.16
N GLN A 406 -21.99 3.11 0.60
CA GLN A 406 -21.59 3.54 1.92
C GLN A 406 -21.32 5.05 1.98
N THR A 407 -21.30 5.59 3.19
CA THR A 407 -20.94 6.98 3.42
C THR A 407 -19.44 7.12 3.65
N ASN A 408 -18.79 8.02 2.91
CA ASN A 408 -17.42 8.43 3.22
C ASN A 408 -17.42 9.50 4.31
N THR A 409 -16.66 9.27 5.38
CA THR A 409 -16.45 10.24 6.48
C THR A 409 -15.00 10.67 6.60
N THR A 410 -14.12 10.21 5.70
CA THR A 410 -12.71 10.61 5.69
C THR A 410 -12.56 12.02 5.15
N PRO A 411 -11.63 12.85 5.69
CA PRO A 411 -11.63 14.28 5.40
C PRO A 411 -11.11 14.64 4.00
N ASP A 412 -10.22 13.81 3.42
CA ASP A 412 -9.43 14.22 2.26
C ASP A 412 -9.66 13.33 1.02
N SER A 413 -10.32 12.18 1.19
CA SER A 413 -10.63 11.27 0.09
C SER A 413 -11.77 11.80 -0.76
N GLU A 414 -11.57 11.89 -2.07
CA GLU A 414 -12.57 12.34 -3.03
C GLU A 414 -13.18 11.17 -3.81
N ASN A 415 -14.47 11.28 -4.15
CA ASN A 415 -15.10 10.30 -5.02
C ASN A 415 -14.73 10.57 -6.49
N ILE A 416 -13.78 9.81 -7.00
CA ILE A 416 -13.35 9.80 -8.39
C ILE A 416 -13.61 8.43 -9.06
N LEU A 417 -14.64 7.72 -8.60
CA LEU A 417 -14.97 6.38 -9.09
C LEU A 417 -15.10 6.32 -10.62
N ASP A 418 -15.74 7.31 -11.23
CA ASP A 418 -15.90 7.32 -12.69
C ASP A 418 -14.57 7.45 -13.43
N ALA A 419 -13.58 8.14 -12.85
CA ALA A 419 -12.22 8.15 -13.40
C ALA A 419 -11.57 6.77 -13.26
N PHE A 420 -11.65 6.14 -12.08
CA PHE A 420 -11.12 4.79 -11.87
C PHE A 420 -11.74 3.73 -12.80
N LEU A 421 -13.01 3.91 -13.16
CA LEU A 421 -13.71 3.00 -14.06
C LEU A 421 -13.58 3.39 -15.56
N GLY A 422 -12.80 4.42 -15.89
CA GLY A 422 -12.61 4.89 -17.25
C GLY A 422 -13.86 5.54 -17.88
N LYS A 423 -14.82 5.96 -17.07
CA LYS A 423 -16.05 6.65 -17.50
C LYS A 423 -15.86 8.17 -17.56
N SER A 424 -14.83 8.70 -16.92
CA SER A 424 -14.46 10.10 -16.92
C SER A 424 -12.97 10.27 -17.16
N SER A 425 -12.60 11.27 -17.97
CA SER A 425 -11.21 11.74 -18.09
C SER A 425 -10.83 12.73 -16.99
N THR A 426 -11.79 13.12 -16.14
CA THR A 426 -11.58 14.06 -15.04
C THR A 426 -11.40 13.30 -13.75
N GLY A 427 -10.23 13.46 -13.10
CA GLY A 427 -9.95 13.01 -11.74
C GLY A 427 -9.97 14.18 -10.75
N ARG A 428 -9.04 14.20 -9.80
CA ARG A 428 -8.85 15.32 -8.86
C ARG A 428 -8.48 16.61 -9.58
N GLN A 429 -8.94 17.72 -9.01
CA GLN A 429 -8.52 19.05 -9.48
C GLN A 429 -7.16 19.46 -8.89
N GLY A 430 -6.89 19.09 -7.65
CA GLY A 430 -5.66 19.35 -6.94
C GLY A 430 -5.23 18.18 -6.07
N LEU A 431 -3.94 18.13 -5.72
CA LEU A 431 -3.40 17.08 -4.87
C LEU A 431 -2.22 17.62 -4.06
N ILE A 432 -2.30 17.49 -2.74
CA ILE A 432 -1.17 17.76 -1.86
C ILE A 432 -0.30 16.51 -1.78
N LEU A 433 1.00 16.69 -1.97
CA LEU A 433 2.02 15.66 -1.90
C LEU A 433 3.08 16.08 -0.87
N GLY A 434 3.80 15.12 -0.29
CA GLY A 434 4.92 15.50 0.56
C GLY A 434 5.22 14.53 1.70
N GLN A 435 6.15 14.96 2.58
CA GLN A 435 6.61 14.15 3.71
C GLN A 435 7.05 15.02 4.89
N ASN A 436 6.97 14.46 6.10
CA ASN A 436 7.50 15.10 7.32
C ASN A 436 7.02 16.55 7.52
N GLY A 437 5.76 16.84 7.17
CA GLY A 437 5.19 18.18 7.26
C GLY A 437 5.58 19.13 6.11
N ILE A 438 6.41 18.71 5.17
CA ILE A 438 6.71 19.44 3.94
C ILE A 438 5.66 19.06 2.90
N THR A 439 4.97 20.06 2.35
CA THR A 439 3.91 19.85 1.35
C THR A 439 4.28 20.50 0.03
N THR A 440 4.00 19.82 -1.06
CA THR A 440 3.98 20.33 -2.43
C THR A 440 2.54 20.27 -2.94
N TYR A 441 2.24 20.95 -4.03
CA TYR A 441 0.90 20.97 -4.57
C TYR A 441 0.90 20.79 -6.08
N ARG A 442 0.08 19.88 -6.55
CA ARG A 442 -0.19 19.69 -7.97
C ARG A 442 -1.61 20.13 -8.31
N GLN A 443 -1.74 20.92 -9.40
CA GLN A 443 -3.04 21.29 -9.96
C GLN A 443 -2.94 21.25 -11.49
N GLY A 444 -3.66 20.30 -12.10
CA GLY A 444 -3.51 19.99 -13.52
C GLY A 444 -2.06 19.62 -13.84
N ASP A 445 -1.44 20.33 -14.81
CA ASP A 445 -0.04 20.10 -15.21
C ASP A 445 0.98 20.85 -14.34
N TRP A 446 0.53 21.72 -13.43
CA TRP A 446 1.40 22.57 -12.64
C TRP A 446 1.75 21.96 -11.28
N VAL A 447 3.01 22.05 -10.91
CA VAL A 447 3.52 21.62 -9.59
C VAL A 447 4.19 22.80 -8.89
N LEU A 448 3.77 23.05 -7.66
CA LEU A 448 4.35 24.03 -6.74
C LEU A 448 5.14 23.30 -5.64
N ILE A 449 6.42 23.63 -5.48
CA ILE A 449 7.24 23.24 -4.33
C ILE A 449 7.57 24.51 -3.53
N PRO A 450 6.97 24.69 -2.33
CA PRO A 450 7.29 25.84 -1.47
C PRO A 450 8.73 25.80 -0.94
N PRO A 451 9.29 26.94 -0.47
CA PRO A 451 10.61 26.99 0.11
C PRO A 451 10.79 26.08 1.32
N HIS A 452 11.86 25.30 1.34
CA HIS A 452 12.21 24.43 2.46
C HIS A 452 13.72 24.40 2.68
N LYS A 453 14.15 24.66 3.90
CA LYS A 453 15.56 24.49 4.30
C LYS A 453 15.92 23.00 4.35
N GLY A 454 17.16 22.68 4.03
CA GLY A 454 17.72 21.34 4.10
C GLY A 454 18.64 21.00 2.96
N SER A 455 19.21 19.81 2.98
CA SER A 455 20.09 19.33 1.91
C SER A 455 19.33 19.20 0.60
N LYS A 456 19.93 19.64 -0.51
CA LYS A 456 19.42 19.45 -1.88
C LYS A 456 19.54 17.98 -2.34
N MET A 457 20.42 17.22 -1.70
CA MET A 457 20.62 15.79 -1.95
C MET A 457 20.33 14.99 -0.69
N THR A 458 19.91 13.77 -0.84
CA THR A 458 19.93 12.75 0.22
C THR A 458 21.40 12.42 0.60
N ASN A 459 21.62 11.38 1.40
CA ASN A 459 22.99 10.96 1.67
C ASN A 459 23.69 10.44 0.39
N LYS A 460 25.01 10.26 0.45
CA LYS A 460 25.84 9.89 -0.70
C LYS A 460 25.52 8.53 -1.33
N TRP A 461 24.86 7.61 -0.59
CA TRP A 461 24.50 6.28 -1.08
C TRP A 461 23.16 6.32 -1.82
N VAL A 462 22.13 6.88 -1.20
CA VAL A 462 20.80 7.06 -1.81
C VAL A 462 20.88 7.99 -3.04
N ASN A 463 21.64 9.07 -2.94
CA ASN A 463 22.01 9.98 -4.03
C ASN A 463 20.83 10.46 -4.89
N ILE A 464 19.76 10.92 -4.23
CA ILE A 464 18.55 11.44 -4.86
C ILE A 464 18.41 12.93 -4.51
N GLU A 465 18.03 13.76 -5.50
CA GLU A 465 17.68 15.17 -5.28
C GLU A 465 16.41 15.27 -4.43
N THR A 466 16.48 16.02 -3.34
CA THR A 466 15.36 16.12 -2.39
C THR A 466 14.25 17.07 -2.85
N GLY A 467 14.52 17.97 -3.80
CA GLY A 467 13.62 19.04 -4.19
C GLY A 467 13.56 20.21 -3.19
N ARG A 468 14.39 20.19 -2.13
CA ARG A 468 14.45 21.29 -1.15
C ARG A 468 15.26 22.46 -1.69
N ASP A 469 14.69 23.65 -1.60
CA ASP A 469 15.36 24.91 -1.90
C ASP A 469 14.79 26.02 -1.00
N THR A 470 15.49 27.15 -0.89
CA THR A 470 15.05 28.32 -0.13
C THR A 470 14.15 29.27 -0.92
N ILE A 471 13.89 28.94 -2.20
CA ILE A 471 12.99 29.67 -3.09
C ILE A 471 11.79 28.82 -3.49
N TYR A 472 10.74 29.46 -3.96
CA TYR A 472 9.62 28.77 -4.60
C TYR A 472 10.08 28.13 -5.91
N GLN A 473 9.57 26.92 -6.17
CA GLN A 473 9.78 26.22 -7.43
C GLN A 473 8.41 25.96 -8.06
N LEU A 474 8.29 26.27 -9.35
CA LEU A 474 7.09 26.08 -10.14
C LEU A 474 7.44 25.38 -11.43
N TYR A 475 6.74 24.28 -11.74
CA TYR A 475 7.00 23.47 -12.94
C TYR A 475 5.70 23.20 -13.68
N ASN A 476 5.80 23.10 -15.02
CA ASN A 476 4.71 22.62 -15.89
C ASN A 476 5.10 21.24 -16.42
N LEU A 477 4.49 20.15 -15.89
CA LEU A 477 4.86 18.79 -16.22
C LEU A 477 4.50 18.36 -17.65
N LYS A 478 3.62 19.09 -18.33
CA LYS A 478 3.30 18.84 -19.75
C LYS A 478 4.45 19.24 -20.66
N GLU A 479 5.15 20.30 -20.32
CA GLU A 479 6.25 20.86 -21.11
C GLU A 479 7.62 20.43 -20.59
N ASP A 480 7.75 20.26 -19.26
CA ASP A 480 8.98 19.91 -18.56
C ASP A 480 8.71 18.79 -17.54
N ARG A 481 8.50 17.58 -18.06
CA ARG A 481 8.26 16.39 -17.23
C ARG A 481 9.40 16.09 -16.26
N ALA A 482 10.61 16.47 -16.63
CA ALA A 482 11.81 16.29 -15.81
C ALA A 482 12.06 17.41 -14.79
N GLN A 483 11.17 18.42 -14.71
CA GLN A 483 11.25 19.53 -13.75
C GLN A 483 12.62 20.22 -13.72
N GLN A 484 13.17 20.51 -14.88
CA GLN A 484 14.50 21.12 -15.02
C GLN A 484 14.46 22.65 -14.95
N HIS A 485 13.34 23.26 -15.35
CA HIS A 485 13.22 24.70 -15.50
C HIS A 485 12.24 25.27 -14.48
N ASN A 486 12.76 25.93 -13.44
CA ASN A 486 11.92 26.62 -12.46
C ASN A 486 11.26 27.86 -13.07
N LEU A 487 9.94 27.83 -13.20
CA LEU A 487 9.11 28.85 -13.82
C LEU A 487 8.55 29.89 -12.82
N ALA A 488 8.93 29.85 -11.55
CA ALA A 488 8.34 30.70 -10.50
C ALA A 488 8.47 32.21 -10.78
N LEU A 489 9.59 32.62 -11.35
CA LEU A 489 9.82 34.06 -11.73
C LEU A 489 9.12 34.41 -13.04
N SER A 490 8.92 33.45 -13.95
CA SER A 490 8.33 33.71 -15.28
C SER A 490 6.79 33.71 -15.23
N TYR A 491 6.19 33.07 -14.21
CA TYR A 491 4.72 32.95 -14.06
C TYR A 491 4.26 33.34 -12.64
N PRO A 492 4.47 34.63 -12.23
CA PRO A 492 4.16 35.06 -10.86
C PRO A 492 2.66 34.90 -10.50
N ASP A 493 1.76 35.20 -11.42
CA ASP A 493 0.30 35.05 -11.18
C ASP A 493 -0.07 33.59 -10.96
N LYS A 494 0.51 32.66 -11.72
CA LYS A 494 0.28 31.22 -11.54
C LYS A 494 0.85 30.73 -10.21
N LEU A 495 2.02 31.23 -9.82
CA LEU A 495 2.63 30.94 -8.52
C LEU A 495 1.68 31.34 -7.38
N GLU A 496 1.18 32.57 -7.38
CA GLU A 496 0.29 33.08 -6.34
C GLU A 496 -1.04 32.30 -6.31
N ALA A 497 -1.62 31.98 -7.47
CA ALA A 497 -2.82 31.17 -7.55
C ALA A 497 -2.63 29.78 -6.91
N LEU A 498 -1.50 29.09 -7.17
CA LEU A 498 -1.22 27.77 -6.58
C LEU A 498 -0.89 27.84 -5.08
N LYS A 499 -0.26 28.91 -4.61
CA LYS A 499 -0.06 29.15 -3.16
C LYS A 499 -1.40 29.26 -2.44
N LEU A 500 -2.32 30.05 -2.99
CA LEU A 500 -3.67 30.20 -2.42
C LEU A 500 -4.44 28.88 -2.44
N ALA A 501 -4.39 28.13 -3.55
CA ALA A 501 -5.03 26.84 -3.68
C ALA A 501 -4.48 25.82 -2.66
N LEU A 502 -3.15 25.75 -2.48
CA LEU A 502 -2.51 24.88 -1.47
C LEU A 502 -2.99 25.23 -0.06
N GLU A 503 -3.07 26.52 0.30
CA GLU A 503 -3.52 26.92 1.64
C GLU A 503 -5.03 26.68 1.86
N GLN A 504 -5.83 26.69 0.79
CA GLN A 504 -7.25 26.31 0.85
C GLN A 504 -7.42 24.80 1.05
N GLU A 505 -6.67 24.00 0.31
CA GLU A 505 -6.71 22.52 0.38
C GLU A 505 -6.22 21.97 1.73
N LYS A 506 -5.36 22.70 2.44
CA LYS A 506 -4.86 22.32 3.78
C LYS A 506 -5.90 22.50 4.89
N LYS A 507 -6.92 23.33 4.71
CA LYS A 507 -7.97 23.57 5.71
C LYS A 507 -8.89 22.39 5.85
#